data_479f7589c5206a4c9fc53cef77751e3a
#
_entry.id   479f7589c5206a4c9fc53cef77751e3a
#
_cell.length_a   1.000
_cell.length_b   1.000
_cell.length_c   1.000
_cell.angle_alpha   90.00
_cell.angle_beta   90.00
_cell.angle_gamma   90.00
#
_symmetry.space_group_name_H-M   'P 1'
#
loop_
_entity.id
_entity.type
_entity.pdbx_description
1 polymer ?
#
loop_
_entity_poly.entity_id
_entity_poly.type
_entity_poly.pdbx_seq_one_letter_code
_entity_poly.pdbx_strand_id
1 'polypeptide(L)'
;MPLNTAPLERAGFHISEEDLEATFSEALAAVLPPYPPIDAREALPADELAFLQRAGVALDELAPLPADEVPPEVRTAGKLASILATALPVPEAAARLGIDASSLRHRIAVPSVYAVRANGAWKLPLFQFTDTLDAIIPGFGELAPALADLHPVDVFNWLTLPHVDLDIAGRRVSPRAWLLSGGNPKRLIALLDEVHGLA
;
A
#
# COMPACT_ATOMS: atom_id res chain seq x y z
N MET A 1 2.84 -17.32 -19.25
CA MET A 1 3.13 -18.28 -18.14
C MET A 1 2.03 -18.06 -17.13
N PRO A 2 1.22 -19.08 -16.77
CA PRO A 2 0.10 -18.89 -15.86
C PRO A 2 0.57 -18.41 -14.49
N LEU A 3 -0.19 -17.53 -13.85
CA LEU A 3 0.08 -17.07 -12.49
C LEU A 3 -0.23 -18.19 -11.50
N ASN A 4 0.67 -18.41 -10.55
CA ASN A 4 0.50 -19.46 -9.56
C ASN A 4 -0.37 -18.98 -8.38
N THR A 5 -1.63 -19.42 -8.31
CA THR A 5 -2.59 -19.10 -7.23
C THR A 5 -2.40 -19.95 -5.97
N ALA A 6 -1.65 -21.06 -6.04
CA ALA A 6 -1.50 -22.01 -4.94
C ALA A 6 -1.00 -21.43 -3.60
N PRO A 7 -0.13 -20.40 -3.55
CA PRO A 7 0.23 -19.73 -2.30
C PRO A 7 -0.94 -19.01 -1.64
N LEU A 8 -1.82 -18.38 -2.44
CA LEU A 8 -3.01 -17.66 -1.93
C LEU A 8 -4.05 -18.65 -1.41
N GLU A 9 -4.29 -19.74 -2.12
CA GLU A 9 -5.20 -20.80 -1.69
C GLU A 9 -4.77 -21.44 -0.37
N ARG A 10 -3.46 -21.68 -0.19
CA ARG A 10 -2.90 -22.18 1.09
C ARG A 10 -3.07 -21.19 2.24
N ALA A 11 -3.13 -19.90 1.93
CA ALA A 11 -3.42 -18.84 2.89
C ALA A 11 -4.94 -18.62 3.12
N GLY A 12 -5.80 -19.43 2.47
CA GLY A 12 -7.25 -19.35 2.60
C GLY A 12 -7.92 -18.31 1.69
N PHE A 13 -7.20 -17.81 0.67
CA PHE A 13 -7.76 -16.88 -0.32
C PHE A 13 -8.13 -17.63 -1.59
N HIS A 14 -9.39 -17.51 -2.00
CA HIS A 14 -9.89 -18.09 -3.24
C HIS A 14 -9.99 -16.99 -4.30
N ILE A 15 -8.98 -16.92 -5.16
CA ILE A 15 -8.93 -16.02 -6.31
C ILE A 15 -8.68 -16.84 -7.56
N SER A 16 -9.42 -16.59 -8.63
CA SER A 16 -9.17 -17.24 -9.92
C SER A 16 -7.89 -16.69 -10.55
N GLU A 17 -7.28 -17.47 -11.46
CA GLU A 17 -6.12 -17.02 -12.24
C GLU A 17 -6.45 -15.77 -13.05
N GLU A 18 -7.64 -15.72 -13.66
CA GLU A 18 -8.14 -14.58 -14.44
C GLU A 18 -8.28 -13.31 -13.58
N ASP A 19 -8.86 -13.44 -12.37
CA ASP A 19 -8.99 -12.30 -11.45
C ASP A 19 -7.63 -11.82 -10.94
N LEU A 20 -6.68 -12.74 -10.74
CA LEU A 20 -5.31 -12.38 -10.33
C LEU A 20 -4.57 -11.66 -11.46
N GLU A 21 -4.69 -12.13 -12.70
CA GLU A 21 -4.11 -11.46 -13.88
C GLU A 21 -4.71 -10.07 -14.09
N ALA A 22 -6.03 -9.95 -13.99
CA ALA A 22 -6.72 -8.67 -14.08
C ALA A 22 -6.27 -7.69 -12.99
N THR A 23 -6.19 -8.17 -11.73
CA THR A 23 -5.73 -7.36 -10.59
C THR A 23 -4.29 -6.92 -10.76
N PHE A 24 -3.41 -7.79 -11.26
CA PHE A 24 -2.01 -7.45 -11.50
C PHE A 24 -1.87 -6.44 -12.66
N SER A 25 -2.64 -6.62 -13.74
CA SER A 25 -2.66 -5.68 -14.87
C SER A 25 -3.16 -4.30 -14.46
N GLU A 26 -4.22 -4.23 -13.64
CA GLU A 26 -4.72 -2.98 -13.07
C GLU A 26 -3.67 -2.30 -12.18
N ALA A 27 -2.99 -3.09 -11.33
CA ALA A 27 -1.93 -2.58 -10.46
C ALA A 27 -0.73 -2.06 -11.26
N LEU A 28 -0.34 -2.73 -12.34
CA LEU A 28 0.70 -2.25 -13.26
C LEU A 28 0.29 -0.94 -13.92
N ALA A 29 -0.93 -0.87 -14.46
CA ALA A 29 -1.43 0.35 -15.12
C ALA A 29 -1.53 1.54 -14.15
N ALA A 30 -1.78 1.29 -12.85
CA ALA A 30 -1.83 2.34 -11.84
C ALA A 30 -0.45 2.88 -11.43
N VAL A 31 0.60 2.08 -11.59
CA VAL A 31 1.96 2.42 -11.12
C VAL A 31 2.88 2.84 -12.27
N LEU A 32 2.70 2.24 -13.46
CA LEU A 32 3.55 2.57 -14.60
C LEU A 32 3.26 3.98 -15.11
N PRO A 33 4.32 4.76 -15.43
CA PRO A 33 4.14 6.05 -16.07
C PRO A 33 3.44 5.88 -17.45
N PRO A 34 2.69 6.89 -17.91
CA PRO A 34 1.94 6.83 -19.17
C PRO A 34 2.83 6.76 -20.42
N TYR A 35 4.14 6.90 -20.26
CA TYR A 35 5.12 6.84 -21.33
C TYR A 35 6.12 5.71 -21.10
N PRO A 36 6.64 5.07 -22.18
CA PRO A 36 7.72 4.11 -22.05
C PRO A 36 8.92 4.76 -21.34
N PRO A 37 9.65 4.02 -20.51
CA PRO A 37 10.85 4.53 -19.87
C PRO A 37 11.84 4.96 -20.95
N ILE A 38 12.18 6.25 -20.95
CA ILE A 38 13.19 6.83 -21.86
C ILE A 38 14.50 6.77 -21.07
N ASP A 39 15.59 6.33 -21.74
CA ASP A 39 16.92 6.50 -21.16
C ASP A 39 17.15 8.00 -20.91
N ALA A 40 17.27 8.38 -19.66
CA ALA A 40 17.45 9.78 -19.29
C ALA A 40 18.71 10.40 -19.95
N ARG A 41 19.71 9.58 -20.29
CA ARG A 41 20.91 10.02 -21.00
C ARG A 41 20.64 10.37 -22.47
N GLU A 42 19.70 9.67 -23.11
CA GLU A 42 19.29 9.94 -24.49
C GLU A 42 18.26 11.09 -24.58
N ALA A 43 17.48 11.27 -23.48
CA ALA A 43 16.40 12.26 -23.43
C ALA A 43 16.85 13.64 -22.97
N LEU A 44 17.97 13.76 -22.25
CA LEU A 44 18.43 15.02 -21.69
C LEU A 44 19.45 15.71 -22.63
N PRO A 45 19.31 17.01 -22.90
CA PRO A 45 20.31 17.82 -23.57
C PRO A 45 21.67 17.78 -22.86
N ALA A 46 22.76 17.94 -23.60
CA ALA A 46 24.12 17.84 -23.06
C ALA A 46 24.43 18.85 -21.94
N ASP A 47 23.80 20.02 -21.97
CA ASP A 47 23.92 21.07 -20.95
C ASP A 47 23.20 20.71 -19.66
N GLU A 48 22.04 20.04 -19.75
CA GLU A 48 21.32 19.49 -18.57
C GLU A 48 22.09 18.35 -17.93
N LEU A 49 22.65 17.42 -18.72
CA LEU A 49 23.53 16.36 -18.22
C LEU A 49 24.74 16.94 -17.49
N ALA A 50 25.39 17.98 -18.08
CA ALA A 50 26.50 18.66 -17.45
C ALA A 50 26.09 19.41 -16.16
N PHE A 51 24.87 19.91 -16.10
CA PHE A 51 24.32 20.52 -14.86
C PHE A 51 24.12 19.47 -13.76
N LEU A 52 23.50 18.33 -14.08
CA LEU A 52 23.29 17.24 -13.12
C LEU A 52 24.62 16.69 -12.57
N GLN A 53 25.63 16.52 -13.42
CA GLN A 53 26.96 16.13 -12.98
C GLN A 53 27.58 17.12 -12.00
N ARG A 54 27.47 18.42 -12.28
CA ARG A 54 27.96 19.49 -11.38
C ARG A 54 27.19 19.56 -10.08
N ALA A 55 25.90 19.19 -10.10
CA ALA A 55 25.05 19.09 -8.92
C ALA A 55 25.35 17.84 -8.08
N GLY A 56 26.28 16.97 -8.50
CA GLY A 56 26.68 15.77 -7.78
C GLY A 56 25.78 14.56 -8.01
N VAL A 57 24.90 14.62 -9.03
CA VAL A 57 24.10 13.46 -9.42
C VAL A 57 24.99 12.48 -10.18
N ALA A 58 25.10 11.25 -9.69
CA ALA A 58 25.82 10.19 -10.37
C ALA A 58 25.06 9.75 -11.63
N LEU A 59 25.69 9.87 -12.81
CA LEU A 59 25.02 9.54 -14.08
C LEU A 59 24.70 8.04 -14.25
N ASP A 60 25.34 7.18 -13.47
CA ASP A 60 25.04 5.77 -13.39
C ASP A 60 23.71 5.50 -12.67
N GLU A 61 23.29 6.39 -11.77
CA GLU A 61 21.93 6.35 -11.16
C GLU A 61 20.82 6.68 -12.18
N LEU A 62 21.17 7.33 -13.30
CA LEU A 62 20.27 7.62 -14.42
C LEU A 62 20.29 6.51 -15.49
N ALA A 63 21.14 5.50 -15.33
CA ALA A 63 21.21 4.39 -16.28
C ALA A 63 19.96 3.50 -16.15
N PRO A 64 19.53 2.87 -17.25
CA PRO A 64 18.52 1.82 -17.17
C PRO A 64 18.95 0.75 -16.17
N LEU A 65 17.99 0.22 -15.44
CA LEU A 65 18.25 -0.88 -14.52
C LEU A 65 18.87 -2.07 -15.26
N PRO A 66 19.81 -2.82 -14.64
CA PRO A 66 20.30 -4.08 -15.18
C PRO A 66 19.13 -4.98 -15.60
N ALA A 67 19.28 -5.74 -16.68
CA ALA A 67 18.21 -6.56 -17.24
C ALA A 67 17.70 -7.66 -16.31
N ASP A 68 18.47 -8.01 -15.27
CA ASP A 68 18.16 -8.98 -14.22
C ASP A 68 17.55 -8.32 -12.96
N GLU A 69 17.49 -6.99 -12.90
CA GLU A 69 16.89 -6.26 -11.78
C GLU A 69 15.42 -5.94 -12.08
N VAL A 70 14.54 -6.32 -11.15
CA VAL A 70 13.11 -6.00 -11.24
C VAL A 70 12.91 -4.50 -10.99
N PRO A 71 12.35 -3.74 -11.94
CA PRO A 71 12.08 -2.32 -11.77
C PRO A 71 11.29 -2.00 -10.50
N PRO A 72 11.57 -0.87 -9.82
CA PRO A 72 10.83 -0.45 -8.63
C PRO A 72 9.31 -0.40 -8.86
N GLU A 73 8.88 0.05 -10.04
CA GLU A 73 7.48 0.14 -10.45
C GLU A 73 6.83 -1.24 -10.48
N VAL A 74 7.51 -2.24 -11.02
CA VAL A 74 7.03 -3.63 -11.07
C VAL A 74 6.93 -4.23 -9.67
N ARG A 75 7.89 -3.92 -8.79
CA ARG A 75 7.84 -4.32 -7.37
C ARG A 75 6.66 -3.67 -6.65
N THR A 76 6.44 -2.38 -6.89
CA THR A 76 5.31 -1.62 -6.32
C THR A 76 3.98 -2.16 -6.84
N ALA A 77 3.87 -2.42 -8.15
CA ALA A 77 2.69 -3.03 -8.74
C ALA A 77 2.42 -4.44 -8.20
N GLY A 78 3.46 -5.26 -8.04
CA GLY A 78 3.33 -6.58 -7.39
C GLY A 78 2.82 -6.48 -5.95
N LYS A 79 3.31 -5.50 -5.18
CA LYS A 79 2.82 -5.23 -3.83
C LYS A 79 1.36 -4.78 -3.82
N LEU A 80 0.99 -3.85 -4.72
CA LEU A 80 -0.39 -3.39 -4.88
C LEU A 80 -1.31 -4.54 -5.25
N ALA A 81 -0.94 -5.35 -6.24
CA ALA A 81 -1.69 -6.53 -6.63
C ALA A 81 -1.91 -7.50 -5.46
N SER A 82 -0.89 -7.75 -4.65
CA SER A 82 -0.99 -8.58 -3.44
C SER A 82 -1.98 -8.00 -2.42
N ILE A 83 -1.94 -6.69 -2.18
CA ILE A 83 -2.88 -6.00 -1.29
C ILE A 83 -4.32 -6.16 -1.81
N LEU A 84 -4.55 -5.92 -3.11
CA LEU A 84 -5.88 -5.96 -3.72
C LEU A 84 -6.45 -7.38 -3.82
N ALA A 85 -5.60 -8.38 -4.11
CA ALA A 85 -5.99 -9.79 -4.21
C ALA A 85 -6.47 -10.35 -2.87
N THR A 86 -5.88 -9.89 -1.76
CA THR A 86 -6.24 -10.34 -0.41
C THR A 86 -7.26 -9.43 0.28
N ALA A 87 -7.57 -8.25 -0.29
CA ALA A 87 -8.52 -7.32 0.29
C ALA A 87 -9.96 -7.87 0.27
N LEU A 88 -10.67 -7.71 1.37
CA LEU A 88 -12.03 -8.21 1.55
C LEU A 88 -13.05 -7.34 0.78
N PRO A 89 -13.93 -7.93 -0.02
CA PRO A 89 -15.11 -7.23 -0.54
C PRO A 89 -16.00 -6.72 0.60
N VAL A 90 -16.71 -5.61 0.38
CA VAL A 90 -17.58 -5.01 1.42
C VAL A 90 -18.56 -6.00 2.07
N PRO A 91 -19.26 -6.89 1.32
CA PRO A 91 -20.17 -7.85 1.96
C PRO A 91 -19.45 -8.83 2.88
N GLU A 92 -18.28 -9.33 2.49
CA GLU A 92 -17.49 -10.26 3.30
C GLU A 92 -16.90 -9.58 4.54
N ALA A 93 -16.33 -8.38 4.37
CA ALA A 93 -15.81 -7.59 5.49
C ALA A 93 -16.93 -7.26 6.50
N ALA A 94 -18.12 -6.88 6.03
CA ALA A 94 -19.27 -6.61 6.89
C ALA A 94 -19.69 -7.85 7.67
N ALA A 95 -19.76 -9.01 7.01
CA ALA A 95 -20.10 -10.28 7.68
C ALA A 95 -19.09 -10.64 8.77
N ARG A 96 -17.77 -10.48 8.51
CA ARG A 96 -16.72 -10.73 9.50
C ARG A 96 -16.78 -9.77 10.69
N LEU A 97 -17.14 -8.51 10.45
CA LEU A 97 -17.28 -7.49 11.47
C LEU A 97 -18.64 -7.56 12.23
N GLY A 98 -19.54 -8.46 11.84
CA GLY A 98 -20.86 -8.57 12.43
C GLY A 98 -21.75 -7.34 12.23
N ILE A 99 -21.59 -6.60 11.12
CA ILE A 99 -22.34 -5.40 10.80
C ILE A 99 -22.99 -5.49 9.40
N ASP A 100 -23.95 -4.62 9.13
CA ASP A 100 -24.55 -4.52 7.79
C ASP A 100 -23.59 -3.92 6.79
N ALA A 101 -23.68 -4.37 5.51
CA ALA A 101 -22.89 -3.82 4.42
C ALA A 101 -23.18 -2.32 4.18
N SER A 102 -24.38 -1.83 4.48
CA SER A 102 -24.74 -0.40 4.44
C SER A 102 -23.97 0.40 5.49
N SER A 103 -23.87 -0.12 6.71
CA SER A 103 -23.08 0.47 7.79
C SER A 103 -21.58 0.54 7.44
N LEU A 104 -21.06 -0.50 6.79
CA LEU A 104 -19.66 -0.50 6.35
C LEU A 104 -19.43 0.50 5.21
N ARG A 105 -20.35 0.62 4.25
CA ARG A 105 -20.28 1.67 3.20
C ARG A 105 -20.30 3.08 3.79
N HIS A 106 -21.07 3.29 4.85
CA HIS A 106 -21.06 4.57 5.56
C HIS A 106 -19.69 4.85 6.19
N ARG A 107 -19.06 3.84 6.80
CA ARG A 107 -17.68 3.95 7.36
C ARG A 107 -16.63 4.23 6.28
N ILE A 108 -16.85 3.83 5.04
CA ILE A 108 -16.00 4.18 3.90
C ILE A 108 -16.23 5.63 3.49
N ALA A 109 -17.48 6.08 3.44
CA ALA A 109 -17.85 7.44 3.04
C ALA A 109 -17.43 8.50 4.07
N VAL A 110 -17.51 8.16 5.38
CA VAL A 110 -16.99 8.97 6.49
C VAL A 110 -15.75 8.20 7.03
N PRO A 111 -14.54 8.51 6.53
CA PRO A 111 -13.40 7.62 6.67
C PRO A 111 -13.12 7.19 8.12
N SER A 112 -13.60 6.02 8.50
CA SER A 112 -13.25 5.33 9.75
C SER A 112 -12.71 3.91 9.48
N VAL A 113 -12.59 3.58 8.19
CA VAL A 113 -11.88 2.43 7.64
C VAL A 113 -11.16 2.88 6.38
N TYR A 114 -10.07 2.20 6.04
CA TYR A 114 -9.37 2.42 4.78
C TYR A 114 -9.94 1.49 3.71
N ALA A 115 -10.33 2.03 2.57
CA ALA A 115 -10.88 1.25 1.46
C ALA A 115 -10.23 1.65 0.14
N VAL A 116 -10.01 0.68 -0.71
CA VAL A 116 -9.48 0.86 -2.07
C VAL A 116 -10.55 0.49 -3.09
N ARG A 117 -10.53 1.13 -4.24
CA ARG A 117 -11.40 0.77 -5.35
C ARG A 117 -10.62 -0.10 -6.32
N ALA A 118 -11.11 -1.32 -6.56
CA ALA A 118 -10.51 -2.26 -7.51
C ALA A 118 -11.63 -2.97 -8.27
N ASN A 119 -11.48 -3.10 -9.59
CA ASN A 119 -12.49 -3.68 -10.49
C ASN A 119 -13.89 -3.06 -10.28
N GLY A 120 -13.95 -1.74 -10.10
CA GLY A 120 -15.20 -1.01 -9.89
C GLY A 120 -15.86 -1.18 -8.51
N ALA A 121 -15.31 -2.01 -7.63
CA ALA A 121 -15.84 -2.30 -6.30
C ALA A 121 -14.94 -1.79 -5.17
N TRP A 122 -15.54 -1.46 -4.03
CA TRP A 122 -14.78 -1.18 -2.80
C TRP A 122 -14.30 -2.47 -2.15
N LYS A 123 -13.02 -2.50 -1.79
CA LYS A 123 -12.37 -3.58 -1.04
C LYS A 123 -11.66 -3.00 0.18
N LEU A 124 -11.60 -3.77 1.25
CA LEU A 124 -10.93 -3.41 2.50
C LEU A 124 -9.64 -4.23 2.64
N PRO A 125 -8.46 -3.60 2.55
CA PRO A 125 -7.18 -4.28 2.78
C PRO A 125 -7.08 -4.87 4.19
N LEU A 126 -6.40 -6.03 4.31
CA LEU A 126 -6.32 -6.80 5.55
C LEU A 126 -5.53 -6.12 6.65
N PHE A 127 -4.63 -5.21 6.34
CA PHE A 127 -3.73 -4.58 7.31
C PHE A 127 -4.43 -3.80 8.42
N GLN A 128 -5.70 -3.43 8.23
CA GLN A 128 -6.52 -2.70 9.21
C GLN A 128 -7.32 -3.63 10.14
N PHE A 129 -7.34 -4.93 9.86
CA PHE A 129 -8.05 -5.90 10.69
C PHE A 129 -7.12 -6.50 11.75
N THR A 130 -7.72 -6.99 12.84
CA THR A 130 -7.05 -7.88 13.80
C THR A 130 -6.56 -9.16 13.11
N ASP A 131 -5.71 -9.94 13.78
CA ASP A 131 -5.18 -11.17 13.19
C ASP A 131 -6.27 -12.24 12.96
N THR A 132 -7.38 -12.15 13.69
CA THR A 132 -8.57 -13.01 13.53
C THR A 132 -9.53 -12.52 12.44
N LEU A 133 -9.30 -11.34 11.89
CA LEU A 133 -10.11 -10.68 10.85
C LEU A 133 -11.58 -10.43 11.25
N ASP A 134 -11.90 -10.47 12.53
CA ASP A 134 -13.25 -10.28 13.10
C ASP A 134 -13.49 -8.86 13.63
N ALA A 135 -12.44 -8.03 13.67
CA ALA A 135 -12.53 -6.64 14.12
C ALA A 135 -11.54 -5.73 13.35
N ILE A 136 -11.85 -4.46 13.29
CA ILE A 136 -10.89 -3.41 12.92
C ILE A 136 -9.98 -3.17 14.14
N ILE A 137 -8.69 -2.96 13.89
CA ILE A 137 -7.71 -2.67 14.94
C ILE A 137 -8.18 -1.48 15.79
N PRO A 138 -8.15 -1.59 17.13
CA PRO A 138 -8.54 -0.50 18.03
C PRO A 138 -7.77 0.81 17.69
N GLY A 139 -8.49 1.93 17.65
CA GLY A 139 -7.91 3.23 17.31
C GLY A 139 -7.69 3.48 15.81
N PHE A 140 -7.81 2.48 14.95
CA PHE A 140 -7.65 2.64 13.51
C PHE A 140 -8.65 3.63 12.90
N GLY A 141 -9.89 3.67 13.41
CA GLY A 141 -10.91 4.59 12.95
C GLY A 141 -10.56 6.08 13.13
N GLU A 142 -9.73 6.40 14.14
CA GLU A 142 -9.21 7.76 14.32
C GLU A 142 -8.08 8.08 13.32
N LEU A 143 -7.30 7.07 12.93
CA LEU A 143 -6.20 7.18 11.99
C LEU A 143 -6.67 7.20 10.52
N ALA A 144 -7.76 6.50 10.20
CA ALA A 144 -8.24 6.28 8.84
C ALA A 144 -8.41 7.58 8.01
N PRO A 145 -8.90 8.72 8.57
CA PRO A 145 -8.98 9.97 7.80
C PRO A 145 -7.62 10.47 7.29
N ALA A 146 -6.56 10.31 8.09
CA ALA A 146 -5.20 10.74 7.71
C ALA A 146 -4.57 9.82 6.64
N LEU A 147 -5.10 8.62 6.46
CA LEU A 147 -4.63 7.65 5.47
C LEU A 147 -5.44 7.69 4.16
N ALA A 148 -6.62 8.33 4.14
CA ALA A 148 -7.63 8.16 3.10
C ALA A 148 -7.12 8.50 1.68
N ASP A 149 -6.25 9.50 1.55
CA ASP A 149 -5.71 9.98 0.28
C ASP A 149 -4.34 9.37 -0.07
N LEU A 150 -3.79 8.52 0.80
CA LEU A 150 -2.49 7.90 0.57
C LEU A 150 -2.62 6.66 -0.31
N HIS A 151 -1.56 6.41 -1.11
CA HIS A 151 -1.51 5.22 -1.96
C HIS A 151 -1.49 3.92 -1.11
N PRO A 152 -2.22 2.86 -1.50
CA PRO A 152 -2.35 1.64 -0.69
C PRO A 152 -1.03 0.97 -0.30
N VAL A 153 -0.01 1.05 -1.17
CA VAL A 153 1.33 0.50 -0.89
C VAL A 153 2.04 1.31 0.19
N ASP A 154 1.89 2.64 0.19
CA ASP A 154 2.49 3.51 1.20
C ASP A 154 1.83 3.29 2.56
N VAL A 155 0.50 3.20 2.58
CA VAL A 155 -0.26 2.86 3.79
C VAL A 155 0.16 1.50 4.34
N PHE A 156 0.27 0.49 3.47
CA PHE A 156 0.73 -0.84 3.86
C PHE A 156 2.13 -0.81 4.46
N ASN A 157 3.09 -0.19 3.77
CA ASN A 157 4.47 -0.12 4.23
C ASN A 157 4.57 0.62 5.56
N TRP A 158 3.93 1.79 5.65
CA TRP A 158 3.95 2.59 6.86
C TRP A 158 3.33 1.85 8.05
N LEU A 159 2.19 1.17 7.88
CA LEU A 159 1.53 0.43 8.95
C LEU A 159 2.29 -0.81 9.40
N THR A 160 3.04 -1.47 8.50
CA THR A 160 3.62 -2.79 8.77
C THR A 160 5.11 -2.78 9.08
N LEU A 161 5.84 -1.73 8.66
CA LEU A 161 7.27 -1.63 8.94
C LEU A 161 7.52 -0.98 10.31
N PRO A 162 8.58 -1.41 11.05
CA PRO A 162 8.96 -0.77 12.30
C PRO A 162 9.30 0.71 12.12
N HIS A 163 8.81 1.57 13.01
CA HIS A 163 9.08 3.00 12.99
C HIS A 163 10.08 3.38 14.08
N VAL A 164 10.97 4.34 13.79
CA VAL A 164 12.03 4.76 14.72
C VAL A 164 11.50 5.39 16.01
N ASP A 165 10.34 6.04 15.95
CA ASP A 165 9.71 6.76 17.07
C ASP A 165 8.65 5.93 17.81
N LEU A 166 8.51 4.66 17.47
CA LEU A 166 7.57 3.74 18.12
C LEU A 166 8.33 2.61 18.80
N ASP A 167 8.26 2.57 20.12
CA ASP A 167 8.94 1.57 20.94
C ASP A 167 7.98 0.92 21.93
N ILE A 168 8.06 -0.39 22.08
CA ILE A 168 7.39 -1.17 23.12
C ILE A 168 8.44 -2.03 23.80
N ALA A 169 8.69 -1.77 25.07
CA ALA A 169 9.64 -2.52 25.89
C ALA A 169 11.06 -2.60 25.26
N GLY A 170 11.57 -1.49 24.71
CA GLY A 170 12.90 -1.41 24.12
C GLY A 170 13.01 -1.98 22.71
N ARG A 171 11.89 -2.28 22.05
CA ARG A 171 11.85 -2.82 20.70
C ARG A 171 11.04 -1.91 19.77
N ARG A 172 11.66 -1.51 18.67
CA ARG A 172 10.94 -0.77 17.61
C ARG A 172 9.79 -1.61 17.06
N VAL A 173 8.63 -0.98 16.95
CA VAL A 173 7.41 -1.63 16.47
C VAL A 173 6.82 -0.88 15.28
N SER A 174 5.99 -1.57 14.51
CA SER A 174 5.21 -0.94 13.45
C SER A 174 4.00 -0.19 14.03
N PRO A 175 3.46 0.82 13.32
CA PRO A 175 2.21 1.49 13.69
C PRO A 175 1.05 0.50 13.93
N ARG A 176 0.96 -0.56 13.15
CA ARG A 176 -0.02 -1.63 13.36
C ARG A 176 0.16 -2.32 14.71
N ALA A 177 1.38 -2.74 15.02
CA ALA A 177 1.70 -3.40 16.30
C ALA A 177 1.50 -2.44 17.50
N TRP A 178 1.80 -1.15 17.33
CA TRP A 178 1.53 -0.10 18.30
C TRP A 178 0.04 -0.03 18.65
N LEU A 179 -0.85 0.04 17.65
CA LEU A 179 -2.31 0.06 17.89
C LEU A 179 -2.80 -1.23 18.53
N LEU A 180 -2.32 -2.40 18.07
CA LEU A 180 -2.70 -3.70 18.63
C LEU A 180 -2.29 -3.85 20.12
N SER A 181 -1.21 -3.14 20.54
CA SER A 181 -0.81 -3.10 21.95
C SER A 181 -1.57 -2.07 22.80
N GLY A 182 -2.55 -1.36 22.21
CA GLY A 182 -3.31 -0.30 22.90
C GLY A 182 -2.64 1.07 22.84
N GLY A 183 -1.68 1.27 21.93
CA GLY A 183 -1.00 2.54 21.73
C GLY A 183 -1.94 3.64 21.22
N ASN A 184 -1.64 4.89 21.58
CA ASN A 184 -2.48 6.04 21.24
C ASN A 184 -2.44 6.37 19.75
N PRO A 185 -3.58 6.36 19.02
CA PRO A 185 -3.63 6.68 17.58
C PRO A 185 -3.20 8.10 17.26
N LYS A 186 -3.37 9.07 18.16
CA LYS A 186 -2.92 10.47 17.96
C LYS A 186 -1.41 10.59 17.77
N ARG A 187 -0.62 9.68 18.39
CA ARG A 187 0.83 9.64 18.14
C ARG A 187 1.12 9.29 16.69
N LEU A 188 0.36 8.36 16.12
CA LEU A 188 0.51 7.94 14.72
C LEU A 188 0.11 9.04 13.74
N ILE A 189 -0.96 9.79 14.04
CA ILE A 189 -1.39 10.94 13.23
C ILE A 189 -0.28 12.00 13.22
N ALA A 190 0.28 12.34 14.38
CA ALA A 190 1.39 13.30 14.46
C ALA A 190 2.62 12.84 13.63
N LEU A 191 2.96 11.54 13.64
CA LEU A 191 4.06 11.01 12.83
C LEU A 191 3.77 11.08 11.33
N LEU A 192 2.52 10.88 10.91
CA LEU A 192 2.12 11.05 9.50
C LEU A 192 2.24 12.51 9.06
N ASP A 193 1.80 13.44 9.90
CA ASP A 193 1.87 14.87 9.62
C ASP A 193 3.34 15.34 9.49
N GLU A 194 4.24 14.83 10.32
CA GLU A 194 5.69 15.09 10.23
C GLU A 194 6.29 14.59 8.89
N VAL A 195 5.89 13.41 8.44
CA VAL A 195 6.42 12.82 7.19
C VAL A 195 5.86 13.51 5.94
N HIS A 196 4.61 13.96 5.96
CA HIS A 196 3.95 14.54 4.79
C HIS A 196 3.99 16.07 4.77
N GLY A 197 4.63 16.72 5.76
CA GLY A 197 4.78 18.17 5.80
C GLY A 197 3.47 18.92 5.97
N LEU A 198 2.47 18.30 6.58
CA LEU A 198 1.15 18.85 6.85
C LEU A 198 1.10 19.53 8.24
N ALA A 199 2.19 20.14 8.67
CA ALA A 199 2.25 20.95 9.87
C ALA A 199 2.14 22.43 9.53
#